data_c8589a030a4e6b205ae00a7d148c1802
#
_entry.id   c8589a030a4e6b205ae00a7d148c1802
#
_cell.length_a   1.000
_cell.length_b   1.000
_cell.length_c   1.000
_cell.angle_alpha   90.00
_cell.angle_beta   90.00
_cell.angle_gamma   90.00
#
_symmetry.space_group_name_H-M   'P 1'
#
loop_
_entity.id
_entity.type
_entity.pdbx_description
1 polymer ?
#
loop_
_entity_poly.entity_id
_entity_poly.type
_entity_poly.pdbx_seq_one_letter_code
_entity_poly.pdbx_strand_id
1 'polypeptide(L)'
;MRITRLSASVALLFGAALFAACGDDHAPTQPTSDTQLEAARAATEKYQDLSRALADGYVEAKIVMQQMGHHYLNASLLDDKFEPDKPEILVYAPENGRMKLVAVEYAVPLDKSASAPDGFAGSADAWSANTKYGLWTLHAWLYQDNPAGVFNATNQRIQLDPGTLEGMRVDPMVH
;
A
#
# COMPACT_ATOMS: atom_id res chain seq x y z
N MET A 1 73.22 58.79 -32.58
CA MET A 1 73.30 57.37 -32.23
C MET A 1 72.15 57.07 -31.23
N ARG A 2 71.01 56.57 -31.73
CA ARG A 2 69.79 56.35 -30.89
C ARG A 2 69.63 54.83 -30.72
N ILE A 3 69.65 54.40 -29.49
CA ILE A 3 69.48 53.05 -29.11
C ILE A 3 68.01 52.85 -28.74
N THR A 4 67.30 52.09 -29.54
CA THR A 4 65.93 51.70 -29.31
C THR A 4 65.91 50.51 -28.40
N ARG A 5 65.24 50.62 -27.27
CA ARG A 5 64.98 49.43 -26.36
C ARG A 5 63.68 48.74 -26.76
N LEU A 6 63.81 47.52 -27.10
CA LEU A 6 62.64 46.61 -27.31
C LEU A 6 62.13 46.16 -25.95
N SER A 7 60.90 46.47 -25.63
CA SER A 7 60.20 45.92 -24.44
C SER A 7 59.45 44.64 -24.86
N ALA A 8 59.81 43.51 -24.32
CA ALA A 8 59.07 42.28 -24.47
C ALA A 8 57.93 42.19 -23.45
N SER A 9 56.70 42.22 -23.88
CA SER A 9 55.53 41.98 -23.04
C SER A 9 55.28 40.48 -22.96
N VAL A 10 55.40 39.88 -21.75
CA VAL A 10 54.99 38.53 -21.44
C VAL A 10 53.49 38.55 -21.12
N ALA A 11 52.69 37.99 -22.00
CA ALA A 11 51.26 37.75 -21.76
C ALA A 11 51.10 36.46 -20.93
N LEU A 12 50.64 36.64 -19.71
CA LEU A 12 50.28 35.52 -18.81
C LEU A 12 48.86 35.07 -19.17
N LEU A 13 48.72 33.89 -19.80
CA LEU A 13 47.44 33.24 -20.05
C LEU A 13 46.97 32.55 -18.78
N PHE A 14 46.00 33.11 -18.07
CA PHE A 14 45.26 32.46 -17.02
C PHE A 14 44.23 31.51 -17.67
N GLY A 15 44.53 30.23 -17.65
CA GLY A 15 43.56 29.16 -18.01
C GLY A 15 42.52 29.02 -16.88
N ALA A 16 41.31 29.51 -17.14
CA ALA A 16 40.15 29.19 -16.26
C ALA A 16 39.73 27.75 -16.51
N ALA A 17 40.05 26.88 -15.57
CA ALA A 17 39.48 25.55 -15.53
C ALA A 17 38.03 25.63 -15.10
N LEU A 18 37.10 25.47 -16.04
CA LEU A 18 35.69 25.26 -15.76
C LEU A 18 35.52 23.83 -15.18
N PHE A 19 35.40 23.72 -13.87
CA PHE A 19 34.87 22.52 -13.24
C PHE A 19 33.38 22.49 -13.54
N ALA A 20 32.95 21.68 -14.54
CA ALA A 20 31.57 21.27 -14.67
C ALA A 20 31.27 20.34 -13.48
N ALA A 21 30.66 20.89 -12.44
CA ALA A 21 30.01 20.10 -11.41
C ALA A 21 28.80 19.43 -12.07
N CYS A 22 28.91 18.16 -12.44
CA CYS A 22 27.73 17.33 -12.64
C CYS A 22 27.03 17.22 -11.28
N GLY A 23 26.11 18.11 -11.03
CA GLY A 23 25.11 17.91 -10.00
C GLY A 23 24.20 16.80 -10.48
N ASP A 24 24.29 15.63 -9.83
CA ASP A 24 23.23 14.63 -9.91
C ASP A 24 22.00 15.23 -9.21
N ASP A 25 21.24 16.03 -9.95
CA ASP A 25 19.89 16.41 -9.57
C ASP A 25 18.99 15.16 -9.66
N HIS A 26 19.17 14.27 -8.69
CA HIS A 26 18.17 13.24 -8.44
C HIS A 26 16.93 13.97 -7.88
N ALA A 27 16.06 14.39 -8.77
CA ALA A 27 14.71 14.72 -8.37
C ALA A 27 14.16 13.53 -7.59
N PRO A 28 13.48 13.71 -6.44
CA PRO A 28 12.93 12.61 -5.69
C PRO A 28 12.04 11.79 -6.61
N THR A 29 12.45 10.55 -6.87
CA THR A 29 11.67 9.62 -7.70
C THR A 29 10.36 9.39 -6.98
N GLN A 30 9.24 9.72 -7.64
CA GLN A 30 7.92 9.42 -7.09
C GLN A 30 7.81 7.92 -6.83
N PRO A 31 7.23 7.49 -5.70
CA PRO A 31 7.05 6.08 -5.43
C PRO A 31 6.23 5.42 -6.55
N THR A 32 6.56 4.20 -6.91
CA THR A 32 5.79 3.37 -7.84
C THR A 32 4.82 2.49 -7.07
N SER A 33 3.82 1.91 -7.74
CA SER A 33 2.93 0.91 -7.12
C SER A 33 3.72 -0.26 -6.53
N ASP A 34 4.77 -0.72 -7.19
CA ASP A 34 5.60 -1.83 -6.69
C ASP A 34 6.31 -1.47 -5.39
N THR A 35 6.92 -0.27 -5.29
CA THR A 35 7.56 0.18 -4.05
C THR A 35 6.57 0.37 -2.91
N GLN A 36 5.35 0.81 -3.21
CA GLN A 36 4.28 0.93 -2.22
C GLN A 36 3.74 -0.44 -1.76
N LEU A 37 3.60 -1.40 -2.68
CA LEU A 37 3.23 -2.79 -2.35
C LEU A 37 4.31 -3.48 -1.49
N GLU A 38 5.59 -3.23 -1.78
CA GLU A 38 6.70 -3.71 -0.95
C GLU A 38 6.67 -3.08 0.45
N ALA A 39 6.41 -1.78 0.56
CA ALA A 39 6.24 -1.10 1.86
C ALA A 39 5.06 -1.68 2.65
N ALA A 40 3.91 -1.89 2.00
CA ALA A 40 2.75 -2.53 2.60
C ALA A 40 3.08 -3.95 3.10
N ARG A 41 3.78 -4.75 2.29
CA ARG A 41 4.22 -6.10 2.66
C ARG A 41 5.16 -6.06 3.87
N ALA A 42 6.18 -5.21 3.85
CA ALA A 42 7.15 -5.10 4.95
C ALA A 42 6.48 -4.66 6.26
N ALA A 43 5.55 -3.72 6.22
CA ALA A 43 4.82 -3.23 7.38
C ALA A 43 3.88 -4.29 8.00
N THR A 44 3.32 -5.18 7.16
CA THR A 44 2.32 -6.17 7.57
C THR A 44 2.87 -7.59 7.74
N GLU A 45 4.14 -7.85 7.44
CA GLU A 45 4.79 -9.16 7.58
C GLU A 45 4.63 -9.74 9.00
N LYS A 46 4.74 -8.92 10.02
CA LYS A 46 4.55 -9.32 11.42
C LYS A 46 3.16 -9.91 11.69
N TYR A 47 2.17 -9.56 10.90
CA TYR A 47 0.80 -10.02 11.02
C TYR A 47 0.53 -11.38 10.36
N GLN A 48 1.56 -12.05 9.80
CA GLN A 48 1.48 -13.47 9.54
C GLN A 48 1.18 -14.27 10.83
N ASP A 49 1.56 -13.74 11.97
CA ASP A 49 1.09 -14.16 13.28
C ASP A 49 -0.15 -13.34 13.67
N LEU A 50 -1.33 -13.95 13.59
CA LEU A 50 -2.60 -13.31 13.95
C LEU A 50 -2.59 -12.71 15.36
N SER A 51 -1.85 -13.31 16.30
CA SER A 51 -1.78 -12.79 17.68
C SER A 51 -1.18 -11.38 17.75
N ARG A 52 -0.27 -11.06 16.84
CA ARG A 52 0.32 -9.71 16.72
C ARG A 52 -0.68 -8.72 16.15
N ALA A 53 -1.48 -9.13 15.18
CA ALA A 53 -2.55 -8.26 14.67
C ALA A 53 -3.56 -7.92 15.76
N LEU A 54 -3.98 -8.92 16.56
CA LEU A 54 -4.87 -8.70 17.70
C LEU A 54 -4.24 -7.78 18.76
N ALA A 55 -2.94 -7.95 19.05
CA ALA A 55 -2.22 -7.10 20.00
C ALA A 55 -2.10 -5.64 19.53
N ASP A 56 -2.01 -5.42 18.20
CA ASP A 56 -1.92 -4.10 17.59
C ASP A 56 -3.30 -3.47 17.31
N GLY A 57 -4.40 -4.10 17.78
CA GLY A 57 -5.74 -3.51 17.78
C GLY A 57 -6.63 -3.92 16.60
N TYR A 58 -6.20 -4.87 15.77
CA TYR A 58 -7.08 -5.46 14.77
C TYR A 58 -8.07 -6.42 15.44
N VAL A 59 -9.35 -6.29 15.13
CA VAL A 59 -10.44 -7.11 15.70
C VAL A 59 -11.22 -7.76 14.57
N GLU A 60 -11.60 -9.01 14.72
CA GLU A 60 -12.43 -9.69 13.73
C GLU A 60 -13.74 -8.93 13.52
N ALA A 61 -13.96 -8.45 12.30
CA ALA A 61 -15.15 -7.68 11.93
C ALA A 61 -16.40 -8.55 11.75
N LYS A 62 -16.29 -9.87 11.93
CA LYS A 62 -17.34 -10.87 11.62
C LYS A 62 -17.84 -10.78 10.17
N ILE A 63 -16.99 -10.29 9.29
CA ILE A 63 -17.21 -10.26 7.85
C ILE A 63 -16.36 -11.37 7.25
N VAL A 64 -17.04 -12.41 6.77
CA VAL A 64 -16.41 -13.55 6.09
C VAL A 64 -17.04 -13.70 4.73
N MET A 65 -16.23 -13.65 3.70
CA MET A 65 -16.70 -13.68 2.33
C MET A 65 -15.94 -14.72 1.51
N GLN A 66 -16.69 -15.52 0.74
CA GLN A 66 -16.10 -16.46 -0.21
C GLN A 66 -15.22 -15.70 -1.20
N GLN A 67 -14.06 -16.26 -1.54
CA GLN A 67 -13.04 -15.67 -2.40
C GLN A 67 -12.37 -14.39 -1.83
N MET A 68 -12.59 -14.10 -0.56
CA MET A 68 -11.91 -13.03 0.18
C MET A 68 -11.26 -13.56 1.44
N GLY A 69 -12.04 -14.02 2.42
CA GLY A 69 -11.56 -14.50 3.71
C GLY A 69 -12.27 -13.82 4.88
N HIS A 70 -11.59 -13.85 6.02
CA HIS A 70 -11.98 -13.23 7.29
C HIS A 70 -11.34 -11.83 7.39
N HIS A 71 -12.14 -10.81 7.68
CA HIS A 71 -11.67 -9.43 7.79
C HIS A 71 -11.43 -9.05 9.25
N TYR A 72 -10.25 -8.51 9.53
CA TYR A 72 -9.86 -7.97 10.84
C TYR A 72 -9.62 -6.47 10.69
N LEU A 73 -10.46 -5.65 11.32
CA LEU A 73 -10.45 -4.20 11.24
C LEU A 73 -9.70 -3.59 12.42
N ASN A 74 -8.83 -2.64 12.18
CA ASN A 74 -8.34 -1.72 13.19
C ASN A 74 -9.05 -0.36 13.04
N ALA A 75 -10.11 -0.15 13.82
CA ALA A 75 -10.92 1.05 13.73
C ALA A 75 -10.17 2.34 14.11
N SER A 76 -9.03 2.24 14.79
CA SER A 76 -8.22 3.42 15.13
C SER A 76 -7.45 4.00 13.95
N LEU A 77 -7.32 3.22 12.86
CA LEU A 77 -6.67 3.65 11.62
C LEU A 77 -7.64 4.31 10.62
N LEU A 78 -8.96 4.19 10.86
CA LEU A 78 -9.97 4.75 9.94
C LEU A 78 -9.91 6.28 9.92
N ASP A 79 -9.35 6.84 8.87
CA ASP A 79 -9.30 8.28 8.61
C ASP A 79 -9.67 8.61 7.15
N ASP A 80 -9.25 9.74 6.62
CA ASP A 80 -9.50 10.19 5.25
C ASP A 80 -8.30 9.96 4.31
N LYS A 81 -7.31 9.15 4.73
CA LYS A 81 -6.04 8.97 4.03
C LYS A 81 -5.83 7.54 3.57
N PHE A 82 -5.08 7.40 2.51
CA PHE A 82 -4.48 6.15 2.08
C PHE A 82 -3.00 6.12 2.49
N GLU A 83 -2.62 5.18 3.35
CA GLU A 83 -1.23 4.94 3.77
C GLU A 83 -0.87 3.48 3.48
N PRO A 84 0.00 3.22 2.47
CA PRO A 84 0.32 1.85 2.06
C PRO A 84 0.84 0.95 3.18
N ASP A 85 1.53 1.51 4.17
CA ASP A 85 2.12 0.80 5.31
C ASP A 85 1.19 0.66 6.53
N LYS A 86 -0.05 1.19 6.44
CA LYS A 86 -1.03 1.16 7.54
C LYS A 86 -2.43 0.75 7.08
N PRO A 87 -2.60 -0.44 6.52
CA PRO A 87 -3.92 -0.89 6.10
C PRO A 87 -4.89 -0.98 7.28
N GLU A 88 -6.10 -0.51 7.09
CA GLU A 88 -7.16 -0.54 8.10
C GLU A 88 -7.67 -1.95 8.35
N ILE A 89 -7.57 -2.83 7.34
CA ILE A 89 -8.11 -4.19 7.39
C ILE A 89 -7.04 -5.19 6.96
N LEU A 90 -6.94 -6.28 7.73
CA LEU A 90 -6.17 -7.46 7.38
C LEU A 90 -7.13 -8.59 6.98
N VAL A 91 -6.83 -9.29 5.89
CA VAL A 91 -7.66 -10.39 5.38
C VAL A 91 -6.93 -11.70 5.57
N TYR A 92 -7.58 -12.60 6.31
CA TYR A 92 -7.04 -13.92 6.61
C TYR A 92 -7.89 -15.02 5.96
N ALA A 93 -7.23 -16.09 5.55
CA ALA A 93 -7.90 -17.32 5.11
C ALA A 93 -7.37 -18.53 5.88
N PRO A 94 -8.19 -19.56 6.14
CA PRO A 94 -7.73 -20.79 6.77
C PRO A 94 -6.83 -21.56 5.80
N GLU A 95 -5.64 -21.92 6.29
CA GLU A 95 -4.69 -22.79 5.60
C GLU A 95 -4.10 -23.78 6.59
N ASN A 96 -4.25 -25.08 6.35
CA ASN A 96 -3.72 -26.13 7.22
C ASN A 96 -4.12 -25.98 8.71
N GLY A 97 -5.36 -25.58 8.98
CA GLY A 97 -5.90 -25.41 10.32
C GLY A 97 -5.43 -24.14 11.05
N ARG A 98 -4.80 -23.21 10.36
CA ARG A 98 -4.37 -21.90 10.87
C ARG A 98 -4.89 -20.77 10.00
N MET A 99 -5.05 -19.61 10.60
CA MET A 99 -5.35 -18.38 9.85
C MET A 99 -4.05 -17.83 9.27
N LYS A 100 -4.01 -17.68 7.94
CA LYS A 100 -2.90 -17.09 7.20
C LYS A 100 -3.31 -15.74 6.65
N LEU A 101 -2.49 -14.73 6.85
CA LEU A 101 -2.68 -13.44 6.19
C LEU A 101 -2.53 -13.62 4.68
N VAL A 102 -3.53 -13.25 3.90
CA VAL A 102 -3.55 -13.43 2.43
C VAL A 102 -3.57 -12.11 1.69
N ALA A 103 -4.23 -11.11 2.26
CA ALA A 103 -4.34 -9.76 1.68
C ALA A 103 -4.44 -8.71 2.77
N VAL A 104 -4.30 -7.45 2.36
CA VAL A 104 -4.73 -6.28 3.12
C VAL A 104 -5.85 -5.58 2.37
N GLU A 105 -6.66 -4.80 3.08
CA GLU A 105 -7.68 -3.95 2.50
C GLU A 105 -7.61 -2.58 3.15
N TYR A 106 -7.55 -1.56 2.33
CA TYR A 106 -7.59 -0.17 2.76
C TYR A 106 -9.03 0.29 2.82
N ALA A 107 -9.34 1.12 3.80
CA ALA A 107 -10.72 1.56 4.06
C ALA A 107 -10.78 3.03 4.46
N VAL A 108 -11.54 3.83 3.69
CA VAL A 108 -11.81 5.24 3.99
C VAL A 108 -13.33 5.43 4.16
N PRO A 109 -13.81 6.02 5.26
CA PRO A 109 -15.23 6.27 5.43
C PRO A 109 -15.82 7.15 4.32
N LEU A 110 -17.00 6.76 3.81
CA LEU A 110 -17.68 7.50 2.73
C LEU A 110 -18.07 8.93 3.14
N ASP A 111 -18.27 9.18 4.43
CA ASP A 111 -18.55 10.51 4.96
C ASP A 111 -17.32 11.41 5.06
N LYS A 112 -16.13 10.84 4.98
CA LYS A 112 -14.85 11.57 4.96
C LYS A 112 -14.32 11.87 3.56
N SER A 113 -14.77 11.13 2.56
CA SER A 113 -14.36 11.35 1.17
C SER A 113 -15.54 11.21 0.20
N ALA A 114 -15.89 12.29 -0.48
CA ALA A 114 -17.01 12.32 -1.44
C ALA A 114 -16.72 11.56 -2.75
N SER A 115 -15.46 11.24 -3.01
CA SER A 115 -14.98 10.46 -4.16
C SER A 115 -14.00 9.40 -3.71
N ALA A 116 -13.69 8.44 -4.57
CA ALA A 116 -12.63 7.48 -4.30
C ALA A 116 -11.33 8.20 -3.96
N PRO A 117 -10.62 7.80 -2.88
CA PRO A 117 -9.32 8.36 -2.54
C PRO A 117 -8.26 8.07 -3.62
N ASP A 118 -7.15 8.81 -3.59
CA ASP A 118 -5.94 8.38 -4.30
C ASP A 118 -5.43 7.08 -3.64
N GLY A 119 -5.00 6.13 -4.47
CA GLY A 119 -4.50 4.84 -4.02
C GLY A 119 -3.02 4.63 -4.36
N PHE A 120 -2.66 3.41 -4.76
CA PHE A 120 -1.32 3.09 -5.20
C PHE A 120 -0.93 3.87 -6.46
N ALA A 121 0.32 4.28 -6.55
CA ALA A 121 0.83 5.00 -7.70
C ALA A 121 0.66 4.20 -9.01
N GLY A 122 0.06 4.81 -10.01
CA GLY A 122 -0.38 4.14 -11.23
C GLY A 122 -1.88 3.78 -11.15
N SER A 123 -2.46 3.34 -12.22
CA SER A 123 -3.91 3.19 -12.37
C SER A 123 -4.44 1.76 -12.25
N ALA A 124 -3.64 0.84 -11.70
CA ALA A 124 -4.03 -0.57 -11.64
C ALA A 124 -4.99 -0.89 -10.46
N ASP A 125 -5.05 -0.03 -9.44
CA ASP A 125 -5.95 -0.16 -8.30
C ASP A 125 -7.33 0.42 -8.59
N ALA A 126 -8.33 -0.12 -7.91
CA ALA A 126 -9.72 0.32 -8.07
C ALA A 126 -10.44 0.32 -6.72
N TRP A 127 -10.73 1.50 -6.19
CA TRP A 127 -11.57 1.67 -5.03
C TRP A 127 -13.03 1.31 -5.33
N SER A 128 -13.67 0.62 -4.41
CA SER A 128 -15.09 0.28 -4.46
C SER A 128 -15.85 0.99 -3.36
N ALA A 129 -16.97 1.63 -3.68
CA ALA A 129 -17.87 2.18 -2.68
C ALA A 129 -18.71 1.05 -2.06
N ASN A 130 -18.38 0.65 -0.86
CA ASN A 130 -19.14 -0.32 -0.08
C ASN A 130 -20.15 0.37 0.80
N THR A 131 -21.33 0.66 0.24
CA THR A 131 -22.39 1.41 0.93
C THR A 131 -22.99 0.65 2.13
N LYS A 132 -22.90 -0.69 2.15
CA LYS A 132 -23.35 -1.50 3.28
C LYS A 132 -22.58 -1.21 4.56
N TYR A 133 -21.29 -0.94 4.44
CA TYR A 133 -20.40 -0.65 5.57
C TYR A 133 -20.01 0.83 5.66
N GLY A 134 -20.43 1.65 4.70
CA GLY A 134 -20.12 3.08 4.66
C GLY A 134 -18.64 3.39 4.36
N LEU A 135 -17.99 2.56 3.55
CA LEU A 135 -16.56 2.62 3.30
C LEU A 135 -16.24 2.63 1.80
N TRP A 136 -15.25 3.41 1.41
CA TRP A 136 -14.43 3.12 0.25
C TRP A 136 -13.48 2.00 0.62
N THR A 137 -13.34 0.98 -0.21
CA THR A 137 -12.42 -0.14 0.05
C THR A 137 -11.56 -0.46 -1.15
N LEU A 138 -10.30 -0.85 -0.89
CA LEU A 138 -9.31 -1.25 -1.89
C LEU A 138 -8.51 -2.45 -1.39
N HIS A 139 -8.60 -3.59 -2.07
CA HIS A 139 -7.83 -4.79 -1.76
C HIS A 139 -6.42 -4.75 -2.35
N ALA A 140 -5.46 -5.35 -1.62
CA ALA A 140 -4.14 -5.68 -2.13
C ALA A 140 -3.72 -7.10 -1.70
N TRP A 141 -3.62 -8.01 -2.66
CA TRP A 141 -3.24 -9.42 -2.42
C TRP A 141 -1.72 -9.54 -2.27
N LEU A 142 -1.23 -9.34 -1.06
CA LEU A 142 0.22 -9.29 -0.78
C LEU A 142 0.83 -10.69 -0.57
N TYR A 143 0.07 -11.64 -0.02
CA TYR A 143 0.60 -12.92 0.47
C TYR A 143 -0.01 -14.14 -0.23
N GLN A 144 -1.05 -13.93 -1.00
CA GLN A 144 -1.66 -14.94 -1.85
C GLN A 144 -1.74 -14.39 -3.28
N ASP A 145 -1.08 -15.06 -4.21
CA ASP A 145 -1.15 -14.68 -5.62
C ASP A 145 -2.60 -14.70 -6.12
N ASN A 146 -2.99 -13.65 -6.84
CA ASN A 146 -4.31 -13.52 -7.42
C ASN A 146 -4.21 -13.48 -8.96
N PRO A 147 -4.66 -14.53 -9.67
CA PRO A 147 -4.64 -14.56 -11.13
C PRO A 147 -5.41 -13.41 -11.80
N ALA A 148 -6.40 -12.84 -11.10
CA ALA A 148 -7.18 -11.70 -11.60
C ALA A 148 -6.52 -10.34 -11.36
N GLY A 149 -5.33 -10.32 -10.73
CA GLY A 149 -4.56 -9.11 -10.42
C GLY A 149 -4.52 -8.78 -8.94
N VAL A 150 -3.43 -8.09 -8.54
CA VAL A 150 -3.14 -7.79 -7.13
C VAL A 150 -4.22 -6.93 -6.46
N PHE A 151 -4.91 -6.09 -7.19
CA PHE A 151 -5.94 -5.18 -6.68
C PHE A 151 -7.39 -5.67 -6.93
N ASN A 152 -7.57 -6.88 -7.46
CA ASN A 152 -8.93 -7.40 -7.64
C ASN A 152 -9.57 -7.69 -6.27
N ALA A 153 -10.84 -7.32 -6.10
CA ALA A 153 -11.54 -7.49 -4.83
C ALA A 153 -11.67 -8.95 -4.39
N THR A 154 -11.72 -9.90 -5.33
CA THR A 154 -11.85 -11.33 -5.05
C THR A 154 -10.69 -12.13 -5.59
N ASN A 155 -10.37 -13.26 -4.95
CA ASN A 155 -9.35 -14.20 -5.38
C ASN A 155 -9.93 -15.63 -5.40
N GLN A 156 -10.05 -16.22 -6.58
CA GLN A 156 -10.60 -17.57 -6.75
C GLN A 156 -9.80 -18.67 -6.04
N ARG A 157 -8.56 -18.38 -5.63
CA ARG A 157 -7.73 -19.30 -4.84
C ARG A 157 -8.13 -19.38 -3.37
N ILE A 158 -8.93 -18.42 -2.90
CA ILE A 158 -9.48 -18.44 -1.54
C ILE A 158 -10.81 -19.19 -1.57
N GLN A 159 -10.81 -20.38 -0.97
CA GLN A 159 -11.99 -21.22 -0.84
C GLN A 159 -12.25 -21.44 0.65
N LEU A 160 -13.41 -21.03 1.13
CA LEU A 160 -13.83 -21.22 2.50
C LEU A 160 -14.82 -22.39 2.56
N ASP A 161 -14.73 -23.18 3.61
CA ASP A 161 -15.69 -24.25 3.82
C ASP A 161 -17.11 -23.67 4.01
N PRO A 162 -18.15 -24.28 3.40
CA PRO A 162 -19.53 -23.82 3.54
C PRO A 162 -19.99 -23.67 5.00
N GLY A 163 -19.52 -24.56 5.89
CA GLY A 163 -19.82 -24.50 7.33
C GLY A 163 -19.27 -23.24 8.02
N THR A 164 -18.16 -22.67 7.54
CA THR A 164 -17.63 -21.41 8.03
C THR A 164 -18.57 -20.25 7.72
N LEU A 165 -19.21 -20.29 6.56
CA LEU A 165 -20.15 -19.24 6.10
C LEU A 165 -21.53 -19.37 6.77
N GLU A 166 -21.97 -20.59 7.11
CA GLU A 166 -23.26 -20.84 7.78
C GLU A 166 -23.21 -20.43 9.26
N GLY A 167 -22.11 -20.70 9.96
CA GLY A 167 -21.93 -20.30 11.35
C GLY A 167 -21.90 -18.77 11.59
N MET A 168 -21.76 -17.98 10.52
CA MET A 168 -21.76 -16.51 10.56
C MET A 168 -23.04 -15.87 10.03
N ARG A 169 -24.00 -16.64 9.56
CA ARG A 169 -25.36 -16.14 9.39
C ARG A 169 -25.93 -15.92 10.80
N VAL A 170 -25.67 -14.72 11.31
CA VAL A 170 -26.30 -14.26 12.56
C VAL A 170 -27.79 -14.35 12.35
N ASP A 171 -28.42 -15.15 13.17
CA ASP A 171 -29.86 -15.29 13.28
C ASP A 171 -30.48 -13.86 13.37
N PRO A 172 -31.35 -13.45 12.43
CA PRO A 172 -31.91 -12.11 12.46
C PRO A 172 -32.96 -11.91 13.53
N MET A 173 -33.06 -12.80 14.52
CA MET A 173 -34.09 -12.79 15.54
C MET A 173 -33.53 -13.08 16.93
N VAL A 174 -32.97 -12.06 17.59
CA VAL A 174 -33.18 -11.92 19.02
C VAL A 174 -33.59 -10.47 19.26
N HIS A 175 -34.85 -10.32 19.64
CA HIS A 175 -35.55 -9.10 20.06
C HIS A 175 -34.94 -8.47 21.29
#